data_9ecf84b92bbb58341bfc08d15634f76d
#
_entry.id   9ecf84b92bbb58341bfc08d15634f76d
#
_cell.length_a   1.000
_cell.length_b   1.000
_cell.length_c   1.000
_cell.angle_alpha   90.00
_cell.angle_beta   90.00
_cell.angle_gamma   90.00
#
_symmetry.space_group_name_H-M   'P 1'
#
loop_
_entity.id
_entity.type
_entity.pdbx_description
1 polymer ?
#
loop_
_entity_poly.entity_id
_entity_poly.type
_entity_poly.pdbx_seq_one_letter_code
_entity_poly.pdbx_strand_id
1 'polypeptide(L)'
;MIHDYCIIGGGIVGLATAMELLKRKPGASLVILEKEPVLAKHQTGHNSGVIHAGIYYAPGSLKADLCKRGAEQTKQFCTEHGIKFEVCGKLLVASNPLEMQRMEALYARAQLNGMKVERLDADQLRQREPNIVGLGGLFLDATGIVDYRQVCETMAEVIRRRCGQICLDRTVTAIREDTDKVTISTRSETWQARHLVVCAGLQSDRLATLAGIKIDHQIIPFRGEYFRLPPEKNNIVNHLIYPIPDPELPFLGVHLTRMIDGSVTVGPNAVLGLGRENYRKFSVNWRDVAQYASFPGFWKTIWQNLGSGTTEMKNSLFKSGYLEQCRKYCPSLTLDDLLPYEAGIRAQAVMRDGSLVHDFLFAQTARMLHVCNAPSPAATSAMPIGAMIADRLFTPA
;
A
#
# COMPACT_ATOMS: atom_id res chain seq x y z
N MET A 1 -34.07 3.38 6.69
CA MET A 1 -33.35 2.70 7.81
C MET A 1 -32.09 3.48 8.08
N ILE A 2 -31.75 3.75 9.36
CA ILE A 2 -30.46 4.37 9.74
C ILE A 2 -29.54 3.25 10.19
N HIS A 3 -28.42 3.06 9.49
CA HIS A 3 -27.38 2.11 9.89
C HIS A 3 -26.58 2.64 11.10
N ASP A 4 -26.00 1.77 11.90
CA ASP A 4 -25.07 2.18 12.92
C ASP A 4 -23.78 2.69 12.29
N TYR A 5 -23.31 1.98 11.23
CA TYR A 5 -22.08 2.33 10.51
C TYR A 5 -22.28 2.28 8.99
N CYS A 6 -21.73 3.28 8.30
CA CYS A 6 -21.49 3.23 6.86
C CYS A 6 -19.98 3.35 6.62
N ILE A 7 -19.46 2.52 5.71
CA ILE A 7 -18.07 2.61 5.27
C ILE A 7 -18.04 2.90 3.78
N ILE A 8 -17.25 3.88 3.34
CA ILE A 8 -17.01 4.14 1.93
C ILE A 8 -15.65 3.58 1.57
N GLY A 9 -15.63 2.61 0.64
CA GLY A 9 -14.45 1.95 0.09
C GLY A 9 -14.33 0.48 0.48
N GLY A 10 -14.39 -0.39 -0.52
CA GLY A 10 -14.25 -1.85 -0.43
C GLY A 10 -12.82 -2.35 -0.59
N GLY A 11 -11.83 -1.50 -0.28
CA GLY A 11 -10.43 -1.90 -0.15
C GLY A 11 -10.14 -2.53 1.22
N ILE A 12 -8.91 -3.04 1.39
CA ILE A 12 -8.54 -3.81 2.58
C ILE A 12 -8.71 -3.02 3.90
N VAL A 13 -8.47 -1.71 3.91
CA VAL A 13 -8.63 -0.87 5.11
C VAL A 13 -10.11 -0.76 5.50
N GLY A 14 -10.99 -0.53 4.52
CA GLY A 14 -12.45 -0.47 4.77
C GLY A 14 -13.01 -1.80 5.25
N LEU A 15 -12.59 -2.91 4.63
CA LEU A 15 -13.03 -4.26 5.02
C LEU A 15 -12.52 -4.64 6.42
N ALA A 16 -11.25 -4.37 6.72
CA ALA A 16 -10.69 -4.62 8.05
C ALA A 16 -11.41 -3.78 9.14
N THR A 17 -11.73 -2.52 8.82
CA THR A 17 -12.52 -1.65 9.72
C THR A 17 -13.92 -2.21 9.96
N ALA A 18 -14.61 -2.67 8.90
CA ALA A 18 -15.93 -3.28 9.03
C ALA A 18 -15.91 -4.54 9.90
N MET A 19 -14.95 -5.42 9.67
CA MET A 19 -14.76 -6.63 10.49
C MET A 19 -14.58 -6.29 11.97
N GLU A 20 -13.74 -5.33 12.27
CA GLU A 20 -13.45 -4.94 13.65
C GLU A 20 -14.66 -4.27 14.32
N LEU A 21 -15.40 -3.41 13.62
CA LEU A 21 -16.65 -2.81 14.12
C LEU A 21 -17.71 -3.85 14.45
N LEU A 22 -17.93 -4.81 13.56
CA LEU A 22 -18.87 -5.92 13.77
C LEU A 22 -18.39 -6.92 14.83
N LYS A 23 -17.09 -7.02 15.07
CA LYS A 23 -16.52 -7.79 16.18
C LYS A 23 -16.77 -7.13 17.52
N ARG A 24 -16.57 -5.82 17.63
CA ARG A 24 -16.74 -5.03 18.87
C ARG A 24 -18.21 -4.79 19.24
N LYS A 25 -19.06 -4.66 18.22
CA LYS A 25 -20.52 -4.46 18.41
C LYS A 25 -21.30 -5.51 17.62
N PRO A 26 -21.41 -6.74 18.14
CA PRO A 26 -22.24 -7.76 17.54
C PRO A 26 -23.69 -7.29 17.39
N GLY A 27 -24.28 -7.52 16.21
CA GLY A 27 -25.63 -7.06 15.88
C GLY A 27 -25.76 -5.63 15.41
N ALA A 28 -24.67 -4.87 15.32
CA ALA A 28 -24.71 -3.54 14.72
C ALA A 28 -25.04 -3.63 13.22
N SER A 29 -25.86 -2.71 12.72
CA SER A 29 -26.16 -2.59 11.30
C SER A 29 -25.03 -1.84 10.59
N LEU A 30 -24.41 -2.50 9.59
CA LEU A 30 -23.29 -1.94 8.85
C LEU A 30 -23.47 -2.11 7.35
N VAL A 31 -23.17 -1.05 6.59
CA VAL A 31 -23.13 -1.07 5.12
C VAL A 31 -21.78 -0.56 4.62
N ILE A 32 -21.22 -1.26 3.61
CA ILE A 32 -20.06 -0.81 2.84
C ILE A 32 -20.54 -0.38 1.46
N LEU A 33 -20.13 0.82 1.03
CA LEU A 33 -20.39 1.34 -0.31
C LEU A 33 -19.09 1.34 -1.11
N GLU A 34 -19.03 0.56 -2.18
CA GLU A 34 -17.88 0.49 -3.10
C GLU A 34 -18.35 0.95 -4.50
N LYS A 35 -17.56 1.84 -5.11
CA LYS A 35 -17.87 2.39 -6.44
C LYS A 35 -17.65 1.41 -7.59
N GLU A 36 -16.77 0.43 -7.38
CA GLU A 36 -16.41 -0.56 -8.39
C GLU A 36 -17.34 -1.78 -8.32
N PRO A 37 -17.44 -2.57 -9.42
CA PRO A 37 -18.21 -3.81 -9.44
C PRO A 37 -17.56 -4.96 -8.66
N VAL A 38 -16.33 -4.77 -8.18
CA VAL A 38 -15.59 -5.76 -7.40
C VAL A 38 -14.84 -5.09 -6.25
N LEU A 39 -14.56 -5.86 -5.20
CA LEU A 39 -13.74 -5.42 -4.08
C LEU A 39 -12.24 -5.38 -4.47
N ALA A 40 -11.45 -4.65 -3.70
CA ALA A 40 -10.00 -4.59 -3.85
C ALA A 40 -9.50 -4.18 -5.24
N LYS A 41 -10.30 -3.47 -6.03
CA LYS A 41 -10.01 -3.13 -7.42
C LYS A 41 -8.77 -2.25 -7.61
N HIS A 42 -8.47 -1.40 -6.63
CA HIS A 42 -7.40 -0.40 -6.73
C HIS A 42 -6.13 -0.82 -5.99
N GLN A 43 -5.55 0.02 -5.12
CA GLN A 43 -4.26 -0.21 -4.46
C GLN A 43 -4.13 -1.60 -3.80
N THR A 44 -5.22 -2.11 -3.24
CA THR A 44 -5.25 -3.43 -2.60
C THR A 44 -5.01 -4.57 -3.59
N GLY A 45 -5.53 -4.47 -4.80
CA GLY A 45 -5.36 -5.47 -5.85
C GLY A 45 -4.15 -5.22 -6.76
N HIS A 46 -3.45 -4.09 -6.61
CA HIS A 46 -2.33 -3.67 -7.44
C HIS A 46 -1.11 -3.34 -6.57
N ASN A 47 -0.57 -4.36 -5.89
CA ASN A 47 0.62 -4.26 -5.03
C ASN A 47 1.51 -5.50 -5.18
N SER A 48 2.61 -5.54 -4.46
CA SER A 48 3.59 -6.63 -4.51
C SER A 48 3.19 -7.89 -3.72
N GLY A 49 2.04 -7.95 -3.09
CA GLY A 49 1.61 -9.10 -2.28
C GLY A 49 2.45 -9.38 -1.03
N VAL A 50 3.33 -8.48 -0.63
CA VAL A 50 4.28 -8.72 0.46
C VAL A 50 3.66 -8.49 1.83
N ILE A 51 3.81 -9.45 2.74
CA ILE A 51 3.58 -9.31 4.18
C ILE A 51 4.88 -8.79 4.78
N HIS A 52 4.94 -7.47 5.02
CA HIS A 52 6.15 -6.78 5.44
C HIS A 52 6.51 -7.05 6.91
N ALA A 53 7.81 -7.18 7.21
CA ALA A 53 8.31 -7.31 8.59
C ALA A 53 8.62 -5.96 9.28
N GLY A 54 8.69 -4.84 8.54
CA GLY A 54 8.81 -3.50 9.14
C GLY A 54 10.22 -2.96 9.35
N ILE A 55 11.26 -3.53 8.73
CA ILE A 55 12.68 -3.18 8.96
C ILE A 55 13.02 -1.70 8.71
N TYR A 56 12.27 -1.01 7.86
CA TYR A 56 12.56 0.37 7.46
C TYR A 56 12.05 1.43 8.44
N TYR A 57 11.16 1.07 9.36
CA TYR A 57 10.45 2.04 10.18
C TYR A 57 11.23 2.44 11.42
N ALA A 58 11.09 3.70 11.81
CA ALA A 58 11.72 4.22 13.02
C ALA A 58 11.22 3.44 14.25
N PRO A 59 12.12 3.05 15.16
CA PRO A 59 11.74 2.40 16.40
C PRO A 59 10.72 3.22 17.20
N GLY A 60 9.68 2.55 17.73
CA GLY A 60 8.60 3.19 18.47
C GLY A 60 7.59 3.96 17.62
N SER A 61 7.75 4.02 16.29
CA SER A 61 6.78 4.67 15.42
C SER A 61 5.49 3.84 15.29
N LEU A 62 4.37 4.53 15.04
CA LEU A 62 3.08 3.90 14.79
C LEU A 62 3.14 2.90 13.63
N LYS A 63 3.89 3.23 12.57
CA LYS A 63 4.12 2.33 11.43
C LYS A 63 4.85 1.04 11.83
N ALA A 64 5.85 1.13 12.69
CA ALA A 64 6.61 -0.04 13.15
C ALA A 64 5.70 -0.99 13.95
N ASP A 65 4.91 -0.45 14.90
CA ASP A 65 3.96 -1.23 15.70
C ASP A 65 2.87 -1.86 14.83
N LEU A 66 2.18 -1.05 14.02
CA LEU A 66 1.11 -1.54 13.16
C LEU A 66 1.60 -2.56 12.14
N CYS A 67 2.83 -2.42 11.61
CA CYS A 67 3.40 -3.38 10.69
C CYS A 67 3.68 -4.73 11.35
N LYS A 68 4.30 -4.73 12.53
CA LYS A 68 4.61 -5.96 13.28
C LYS A 68 3.33 -6.71 13.63
N ARG A 69 2.37 -6.03 14.28
CA ARG A 69 1.07 -6.62 14.64
C ARG A 69 0.29 -7.07 13.42
N GLY A 70 0.29 -6.28 12.35
CA GLY A 70 -0.41 -6.57 11.11
C GLY A 70 0.15 -7.78 10.38
N ALA A 71 1.48 -7.97 10.37
CA ALA A 71 2.10 -9.15 9.78
C ALA A 71 1.66 -10.44 10.49
N GLU A 72 1.62 -10.42 11.82
CA GLU A 72 1.14 -11.55 12.62
C GLU A 72 -0.34 -11.82 12.39
N GLN A 73 -1.18 -10.79 12.46
CA GLN A 73 -2.62 -10.91 12.26
C GLN A 73 -2.99 -11.33 10.83
N THR A 74 -2.26 -10.88 9.81
CA THR A 74 -2.48 -11.30 8.42
C THR A 74 -2.18 -12.79 8.26
N LYS A 75 -1.05 -13.28 8.79
CA LYS A 75 -0.71 -14.72 8.75
C LYS A 75 -1.73 -15.55 9.51
N GLN A 76 -2.13 -15.11 10.71
CA GLN A 76 -3.14 -15.77 11.50
C GLN A 76 -4.47 -15.85 10.75
N PHE A 77 -4.95 -14.73 10.19
CA PHE A 77 -6.18 -14.68 9.40
C PHE A 77 -6.13 -15.63 8.21
N CYS A 78 -5.01 -15.66 7.49
CA CYS A 78 -4.81 -16.57 6.37
C CYS A 78 -4.87 -18.04 6.82
N THR A 79 -4.25 -18.38 7.95
CA THR A 79 -4.29 -19.73 8.53
C THR A 79 -5.72 -20.14 8.93
N GLU A 80 -6.43 -19.27 9.64
CA GLU A 80 -7.80 -19.51 10.12
C GLU A 80 -8.81 -19.73 8.98
N HIS A 81 -8.56 -19.08 7.84
CA HIS A 81 -9.47 -19.10 6.69
C HIS A 81 -8.97 -19.92 5.49
N GLY A 82 -7.86 -20.65 5.62
CA GLY A 82 -7.31 -21.48 4.54
C GLY A 82 -6.80 -20.69 3.34
N ILE A 83 -6.40 -19.42 3.53
CA ILE A 83 -5.79 -18.59 2.47
C ILE A 83 -4.32 -18.97 2.34
N LYS A 84 -3.90 -19.27 1.11
CA LYS A 84 -2.50 -19.59 0.82
C LYS A 84 -1.62 -18.36 1.07
N PHE A 85 -0.61 -18.51 1.90
CA PHE A 85 0.48 -17.56 2.07
C PHE A 85 1.80 -18.32 2.22
N GLU A 86 2.91 -17.66 1.99
CA GLU A 86 4.24 -18.25 2.14
C GLU A 86 5.15 -17.29 2.91
N VAL A 87 5.84 -17.79 3.94
CA VAL A 87 6.88 -17.04 4.64
C VAL A 87 8.20 -17.35 3.94
N CYS A 88 8.42 -16.69 2.82
CA CYS A 88 9.58 -16.94 1.96
C CYS A 88 10.84 -16.16 2.37
N GLY A 89 10.74 -15.26 3.34
CA GLY A 89 11.85 -14.40 3.74
C GLY A 89 12.19 -13.29 2.73
N LYS A 90 13.00 -12.34 3.19
CA LYS A 90 13.47 -11.21 2.39
C LYS A 90 14.96 -10.98 2.58
N LEU A 91 15.65 -10.74 1.50
CA LEU A 91 17.05 -10.43 1.43
C LEU A 91 17.26 -8.99 0.96
N LEU A 92 17.93 -8.18 1.75
CA LEU A 92 18.37 -6.84 1.40
C LEU A 92 19.83 -6.90 0.98
N VAL A 93 20.11 -6.55 -0.27
CA VAL A 93 21.42 -6.74 -0.89
C VAL A 93 22.14 -5.40 -1.01
N ALA A 94 23.38 -5.35 -0.53
CA ALA A 94 24.30 -4.24 -0.72
C ALA A 94 25.24 -4.54 -1.89
N SER A 95 25.23 -3.68 -2.92
CA SER A 95 25.98 -3.86 -4.17
C SER A 95 27.26 -3.01 -4.25
N ASN A 96 27.44 -2.08 -3.32
CA ASN A 96 28.60 -1.18 -3.28
C ASN A 96 28.95 -0.77 -1.84
N PRO A 97 30.13 -0.14 -1.60
CA PRO A 97 30.57 0.23 -0.24
C PRO A 97 29.63 1.19 0.50
N LEU A 98 28.98 2.11 -0.19
CA LEU A 98 28.01 3.02 0.42
C LEU A 98 26.77 2.26 0.92
N GLU A 99 26.29 1.33 0.13
CA GLU A 99 25.17 0.47 0.54
C GLU A 99 25.55 -0.45 1.70
N MET A 100 26.81 -0.92 1.78
CA MET A 100 27.30 -1.65 2.96
C MET A 100 27.25 -0.79 4.22
N GLN A 101 27.67 0.48 4.14
CA GLN A 101 27.57 1.40 5.28
C GLN A 101 26.10 1.65 5.69
N ARG A 102 25.21 1.87 4.72
CA ARG A 102 23.78 2.04 4.96
C ARG A 102 23.13 0.77 5.54
N MET A 103 23.62 -0.40 5.14
CA MET A 103 23.21 -1.70 5.66
C MET A 103 23.48 -1.84 7.16
N GLU A 104 24.64 -1.39 7.64
CA GLU A 104 24.98 -1.45 9.07
C GLU A 104 24.03 -0.53 9.89
N ALA A 105 23.72 0.66 9.39
CA ALA A 105 22.77 1.55 10.04
C ALA A 105 21.34 0.94 10.08
N LEU A 106 20.94 0.24 9.02
CA LEU A 106 19.67 -0.46 8.93
C LEU A 106 19.63 -1.67 9.89
N TYR A 107 20.71 -2.42 9.98
CA TYR A 107 20.85 -3.53 10.93
C TYR A 107 20.69 -3.04 12.38
N ALA A 108 21.41 -1.99 12.76
CA ALA A 108 21.30 -1.40 14.09
C ALA A 108 19.84 -0.98 14.41
N ARG A 109 19.16 -0.37 13.45
CA ARG A 109 17.73 -0.01 13.56
C ARG A 109 16.84 -1.23 13.73
N ALA A 110 17.10 -2.31 13.00
CA ALA A 110 16.35 -3.55 13.13
C ALA A 110 16.49 -4.18 14.54
N GLN A 111 17.70 -4.14 15.12
CA GLN A 111 17.93 -4.60 16.50
C GLN A 111 17.11 -3.78 17.51
N LEU A 112 17.04 -2.45 17.35
CA LEU A 112 16.23 -1.58 18.21
C LEU A 112 14.73 -1.88 18.11
N ASN A 113 14.27 -2.37 16.95
CA ASN A 113 12.90 -2.84 16.75
C ASN A 113 12.67 -4.28 17.25
N GLY A 114 13.66 -4.93 17.84
CA GLY A 114 13.60 -6.32 18.31
C GLY A 114 13.39 -7.32 17.17
N MET A 115 13.89 -7.02 15.97
CA MET A 115 13.77 -7.89 14.80
C MET A 115 14.91 -8.88 14.73
N LYS A 116 14.61 -10.13 14.39
CA LYS A 116 15.62 -11.13 14.05
C LYS A 116 16.08 -10.89 12.62
N VAL A 117 17.34 -10.49 12.47
CA VAL A 117 17.96 -10.21 11.18
C VAL A 117 19.34 -10.87 11.16
N GLU A 118 19.60 -11.63 10.12
CA GLU A 118 20.89 -12.28 9.88
C GLU A 118 21.73 -11.43 8.92
N ARG A 119 22.99 -11.18 9.27
CA ARG A 119 23.96 -10.57 8.34
C ARG A 119 24.61 -11.65 7.50
N LEU A 120 24.71 -11.39 6.22
CA LEU A 120 25.35 -12.28 5.26
C LEU A 120 26.52 -11.55 4.60
N ASP A 121 27.66 -12.22 4.51
CA ASP A 121 28.74 -11.83 3.61
C ASP A 121 28.42 -12.23 2.15
N ALA A 122 29.33 -11.92 1.23
CA ALA A 122 29.13 -12.19 -0.20
C ALA A 122 29.00 -13.69 -0.52
N ASP A 123 29.72 -14.55 0.18
CA ASP A 123 29.70 -16.00 -0.05
C ASP A 123 28.41 -16.62 0.52
N GLN A 124 28.01 -16.22 1.70
CA GLN A 124 26.74 -16.62 2.32
C GLN A 124 25.54 -16.14 1.51
N LEU A 125 25.62 -14.90 0.97
CA LEU A 125 24.60 -14.36 0.05
C LEU A 125 24.47 -15.25 -1.19
N ARG A 126 25.59 -15.61 -1.83
CA ARG A 126 25.61 -16.45 -3.03
C ARG A 126 25.15 -17.88 -2.77
N GLN A 127 25.49 -18.45 -1.61
CA GLN A 127 24.98 -19.77 -1.22
C GLN A 127 23.47 -19.78 -1.06
N ARG A 128 22.89 -18.71 -0.51
CA ARG A 128 21.44 -18.60 -0.27
C ARG A 128 20.68 -18.26 -1.55
N GLU A 129 21.26 -17.39 -2.39
CA GLU A 129 20.70 -16.91 -3.67
C GLU A 129 21.76 -16.99 -4.78
N PRO A 130 21.90 -18.14 -5.45
CA PRO A 130 22.97 -18.38 -6.43
C PRO A 130 23.01 -17.39 -7.60
N ASN A 131 21.84 -16.80 -7.96
CA ASN A 131 21.72 -15.85 -9.06
C ASN A 131 21.87 -14.38 -8.64
N ILE A 132 22.09 -14.13 -7.33
CA ILE A 132 22.20 -12.78 -6.76
C ILE A 132 23.66 -12.49 -6.41
N VAL A 133 24.10 -11.29 -6.78
CA VAL A 133 25.45 -10.80 -6.47
C VAL A 133 25.37 -9.56 -5.60
N GLY A 134 26.33 -9.42 -4.69
CA GLY A 134 26.46 -8.28 -3.79
C GLY A 134 27.67 -8.42 -2.90
N LEU A 135 28.00 -7.37 -2.17
CA LEU A 135 29.09 -7.35 -1.17
C LEU A 135 28.66 -7.97 0.17
N GLY A 136 27.34 -8.05 0.38
CA GLY A 136 26.72 -8.63 1.57
C GLY A 136 25.23 -8.34 1.59
N GLY A 137 24.55 -8.76 2.65
CA GLY A 137 23.11 -8.56 2.78
C GLY A 137 22.55 -8.75 4.18
N LEU A 138 21.28 -8.40 4.34
CA LEU A 138 20.50 -8.66 5.54
C LEU A 138 19.36 -9.60 5.18
N PHE A 139 19.26 -10.72 5.87
CA PHE A 139 18.16 -11.65 5.70
C PHE A 139 17.14 -11.54 6.85
N LEU A 140 15.87 -11.44 6.46
CA LEU A 140 14.71 -11.39 7.34
C LEU A 140 13.82 -12.58 7.05
N ASP A 141 13.73 -13.53 7.96
CA ASP A 141 12.90 -14.73 7.84
C ASP A 141 11.39 -14.44 7.97
N ALA A 142 11.00 -13.40 8.69
CA ALA A 142 9.60 -13.10 9.02
C ALA A 142 8.73 -12.55 7.86
N THR A 143 9.37 -12.17 6.74
CA THR A 143 8.67 -11.59 5.59
C THR A 143 7.98 -12.68 4.76
N GLY A 144 6.76 -12.42 4.31
CA GLY A 144 6.00 -13.38 3.51
C GLY A 144 5.30 -12.74 2.32
N ILE A 145 4.55 -13.57 1.60
CA ILE A 145 3.73 -13.20 0.44
C ILE A 145 2.33 -13.77 0.56
N VAL A 146 1.35 -13.05 0.03
CA VAL A 146 -0.07 -13.42 0.00
C VAL A 146 -0.78 -12.73 -1.16
N ASP A 147 -1.91 -13.25 -1.60
CA ASP A 147 -2.84 -12.52 -2.45
C ASP A 147 -3.80 -11.67 -1.59
N TYR A 148 -3.61 -10.36 -1.56
CA TYR A 148 -4.48 -9.46 -0.82
C TYR A 148 -5.89 -9.33 -1.40
N ARG A 149 -6.14 -9.71 -2.67
CA ARG A 149 -7.49 -9.80 -3.24
C ARG A 149 -8.26 -10.92 -2.54
N GLN A 150 -7.64 -12.10 -2.41
CA GLN A 150 -8.23 -13.23 -1.71
C GLN A 150 -8.47 -12.94 -0.21
N VAL A 151 -7.54 -12.23 0.44
CA VAL A 151 -7.73 -11.75 1.82
C VAL A 151 -8.98 -10.86 1.91
N CYS A 152 -9.18 -9.93 0.99
CA CYS A 152 -10.35 -9.05 0.96
C CYS A 152 -11.66 -9.78 0.69
N GLU A 153 -11.67 -10.74 -0.22
CA GLU A 153 -12.84 -11.58 -0.50
C GLU A 153 -13.26 -12.35 0.75
N THR A 154 -12.31 -12.94 1.45
CA THR A 154 -12.55 -13.64 2.72
C THR A 154 -13.03 -12.69 3.83
N MET A 155 -12.43 -11.49 3.95
CA MET A 155 -12.94 -10.47 4.87
C MET A 155 -14.40 -10.11 4.57
N ALA A 156 -14.75 -9.98 3.29
CA ALA A 156 -16.13 -9.70 2.88
C ALA A 156 -17.10 -10.84 3.25
N GLU A 157 -16.67 -12.08 3.15
CA GLU A 157 -17.48 -13.22 3.63
C GLU A 157 -17.71 -13.17 5.15
N VAL A 158 -16.66 -12.87 5.93
CA VAL A 158 -16.77 -12.71 7.38
C VAL A 158 -17.75 -11.60 7.73
N ILE A 159 -17.70 -10.45 7.01
CA ILE A 159 -18.62 -9.34 7.19
C ILE A 159 -20.06 -9.76 6.90
N ARG A 160 -20.31 -10.45 5.77
CA ARG A 160 -21.65 -10.95 5.39
C ARG A 160 -22.21 -11.95 6.41
N ARG A 161 -21.38 -12.87 6.91
CA ARG A 161 -21.77 -13.83 7.98
C ARG A 161 -22.20 -13.11 9.28
N ARG A 162 -21.70 -11.90 9.50
CA ARG A 162 -22.10 -11.03 10.63
C ARG A 162 -23.19 -10.03 10.25
N CYS A 163 -23.94 -10.31 9.19
CA CYS A 163 -25.04 -9.47 8.67
C CYS A 163 -24.62 -8.08 8.18
N GLY A 164 -23.33 -7.81 7.93
CA GLY A 164 -22.88 -6.60 7.26
C GLY A 164 -23.26 -6.64 5.76
N GLN A 165 -23.72 -5.52 5.24
CA GLN A 165 -24.07 -5.37 3.83
C GLN A 165 -22.90 -4.81 3.03
N ILE A 166 -22.70 -5.28 1.80
CA ILE A 166 -21.70 -4.77 0.86
C ILE A 166 -22.42 -4.44 -0.45
N CYS A 167 -22.43 -3.17 -0.79
CA CYS A 167 -23.08 -2.63 -1.99
C CYS A 167 -21.99 -2.18 -2.98
N LEU A 168 -21.86 -2.91 -4.06
CA LEU A 168 -20.97 -2.62 -5.19
C LEU A 168 -21.66 -1.67 -6.19
N ASP A 169 -20.89 -1.07 -7.10
CA ASP A 169 -21.38 -0.09 -8.08
C ASP A 169 -22.08 1.11 -7.43
N ARG A 170 -21.61 1.54 -6.27
CA ARG A 170 -22.19 2.64 -5.49
C ARG A 170 -21.22 3.80 -5.35
N THR A 171 -21.08 4.60 -6.42
CA THR A 171 -20.30 5.82 -6.40
C THR A 171 -20.99 6.90 -5.58
N VAL A 172 -20.39 7.28 -4.45
CA VAL A 172 -20.90 8.35 -3.58
C VAL A 172 -20.73 9.70 -4.27
N THR A 173 -21.81 10.50 -4.30
CA THR A 173 -21.88 11.80 -4.96
C THR A 173 -22.16 12.96 -4.01
N ALA A 174 -22.68 12.69 -2.81
CA ALA A 174 -22.86 13.68 -1.76
C ALA A 174 -22.76 13.05 -0.37
N ILE A 175 -22.23 13.82 0.58
CA ILE A 175 -22.16 13.45 2.00
C ILE A 175 -22.61 14.67 2.81
N ARG A 176 -23.54 14.48 3.72
CA ARG A 176 -24.02 15.53 4.62
C ARG A 176 -24.11 15.00 6.04
N GLU A 177 -23.42 15.67 6.96
CA GLU A 177 -23.52 15.41 8.38
C GLU A 177 -24.61 16.29 9.00
N ASP A 178 -25.50 15.66 9.75
CA ASP A 178 -26.50 16.31 10.60
C ASP A 178 -26.19 16.03 12.08
N THR A 179 -27.00 16.54 12.99
CA THR A 179 -26.78 16.39 14.44
C THR A 179 -26.88 14.94 14.92
N ASP A 180 -27.67 14.10 14.27
CA ASP A 180 -27.98 12.72 14.68
C ASP A 180 -27.47 11.65 13.72
N LYS A 181 -27.15 12.01 12.47
CA LYS A 181 -26.80 11.08 11.41
C LYS A 181 -25.96 11.71 10.31
N VAL A 182 -25.39 10.86 9.47
CA VAL A 182 -24.78 11.23 8.19
C VAL A 182 -25.64 10.68 7.06
N THR A 183 -25.95 11.52 6.08
CA THR A 183 -26.66 11.15 4.85
C THR A 183 -25.65 11.01 3.72
N ILE A 184 -25.63 9.85 3.06
CA ILE A 184 -24.70 9.47 2.00
C ILE A 184 -25.53 9.20 0.74
N SER A 185 -25.31 9.95 -0.34
CA SER A 185 -26.06 9.81 -1.59
C SER A 185 -25.18 9.30 -2.72
N THR A 186 -25.75 8.46 -3.55
CA THR A 186 -25.25 8.10 -4.89
C THR A 186 -26.20 8.68 -5.94
N ARG A 187 -26.00 8.31 -7.20
CA ARG A 187 -26.93 8.74 -8.27
C ARG A 187 -28.35 8.16 -8.14
N SER A 188 -28.48 6.97 -7.55
CA SER A 188 -29.74 6.21 -7.53
C SER A 188 -30.35 6.02 -6.15
N GLU A 189 -29.52 6.10 -5.09
CA GLU A 189 -29.91 5.69 -3.75
C GLU A 189 -29.33 6.62 -2.69
N THR A 190 -29.93 6.60 -1.50
CA THR A 190 -29.48 7.36 -0.34
C THR A 190 -29.45 6.46 0.89
N TRP A 191 -28.33 6.49 1.62
CA TRP A 191 -28.14 5.79 2.90
C TRP A 191 -28.03 6.79 4.03
N GLN A 192 -28.39 6.34 5.22
CA GLN A 192 -28.24 7.10 6.44
C GLN A 192 -27.50 6.23 7.46
N ALA A 193 -26.55 6.81 8.18
CA ALA A 193 -25.80 6.12 9.22
C ALA A 193 -25.53 7.03 10.42
N ARG A 194 -25.39 6.45 11.61
CA ARG A 194 -24.98 7.17 12.83
C ARG A 194 -23.53 7.63 12.76
N HIS A 195 -22.68 6.76 12.14
CA HIS A 195 -21.26 7.04 11.93
C HIS A 195 -20.84 6.66 10.52
N LEU A 196 -20.00 7.49 9.91
CA LEU A 196 -19.40 7.26 8.61
C LEU A 196 -17.90 7.10 8.74
N VAL A 197 -17.33 6.04 8.12
CA VAL A 197 -15.89 5.89 7.92
C VAL A 197 -15.57 5.94 6.43
N VAL A 198 -14.64 6.80 6.04
CA VAL A 198 -14.24 6.95 4.64
C VAL A 198 -12.84 6.38 4.45
N CYS A 199 -12.75 5.23 3.76
CA CYS A 199 -11.52 4.51 3.41
C CYS A 199 -11.29 4.54 1.89
N ALA A 200 -11.34 5.74 1.30
CA ALA A 200 -11.44 5.94 -0.14
C ALA A 200 -10.10 5.93 -0.91
N GLY A 201 -8.97 5.69 -0.23
CA GLY A 201 -7.65 5.54 -0.86
C GLY A 201 -7.32 6.68 -1.84
N LEU A 202 -7.24 6.39 -3.14
CA LEU A 202 -6.95 7.37 -4.20
C LEU A 202 -7.96 8.52 -4.30
N GLN A 203 -9.15 8.40 -3.71
CA GLN A 203 -10.21 9.41 -3.72
C GLN A 203 -10.41 10.08 -2.34
N SER A 204 -9.51 9.87 -1.39
CA SER A 204 -9.71 10.27 0.02
C SER A 204 -9.89 11.78 0.19
N ASP A 205 -9.07 12.59 -0.46
CA ASP A 205 -9.14 14.06 -0.44
C ASP A 205 -10.45 14.59 -1.08
N ARG A 206 -10.90 13.95 -2.17
CA ARG A 206 -12.14 14.31 -2.85
C ARG A 206 -13.35 14.04 -1.96
N LEU A 207 -13.38 12.88 -1.28
CA LEU A 207 -14.47 12.55 -0.38
C LEU A 207 -14.45 13.40 0.89
N ALA A 208 -13.29 13.78 1.40
CA ALA A 208 -13.20 14.73 2.50
C ALA A 208 -13.78 16.10 2.10
N THR A 209 -13.39 16.61 0.92
CA THR A 209 -13.96 17.86 0.38
C THR A 209 -15.46 17.75 0.13
N LEU A 210 -15.93 16.63 -0.41
CA LEU A 210 -17.35 16.36 -0.67
C LEU A 210 -18.18 16.38 0.63
N ALA A 211 -17.58 15.96 1.73
CA ALA A 211 -18.16 15.98 3.07
C ALA A 211 -18.06 17.35 3.78
N GLY A 212 -17.52 18.38 3.09
CA GLY A 212 -17.36 19.72 3.66
C GLY A 212 -16.17 19.87 4.62
N ILE A 213 -15.28 18.86 4.69
CA ILE A 213 -14.10 18.92 5.56
C ILE A 213 -13.01 19.75 4.87
N LYS A 214 -12.48 20.72 5.60
CA LYS A 214 -11.31 21.50 5.15
C LYS A 214 -10.05 20.66 5.32
N ILE A 215 -9.31 20.45 4.23
CA ILE A 215 -8.06 19.72 4.19
C ILE A 215 -6.96 20.57 3.55
N ASP A 216 -5.71 20.39 4.01
CA ASP A 216 -4.54 21.12 3.50
C ASP A 216 -3.63 20.23 2.64
N HIS A 217 -4.11 19.07 2.24
CA HIS A 217 -3.39 18.12 1.40
C HIS A 217 -4.19 17.76 0.16
N GLN A 218 -3.49 17.20 -0.80
CA GLN A 218 -4.08 16.59 -1.98
C GLN A 218 -3.42 15.26 -2.29
N ILE A 219 -4.20 14.30 -2.80
CA ILE A 219 -3.66 13.03 -3.27
C ILE A 219 -3.06 13.22 -4.66
N ILE A 220 -1.76 12.99 -4.74
CA ILE A 220 -1.00 12.93 -5.99
C ILE A 220 -0.74 11.44 -6.30
N PRO A 221 -1.14 10.95 -7.48
CA PRO A 221 -0.91 9.56 -7.84
C PRO A 221 0.54 9.35 -8.26
N PHE A 222 1.23 8.39 -7.63
CA PHE A 222 2.52 7.89 -8.10
C PHE A 222 2.32 6.48 -8.65
N ARG A 223 2.63 6.32 -9.93
CA ARG A 223 2.51 5.07 -10.65
C ARG A 223 3.79 4.27 -10.48
N GLY A 224 3.66 3.05 -10.01
CA GLY A 224 4.73 2.05 -9.98
C GLY A 224 4.56 1.06 -11.11
N GLU A 225 5.52 0.99 -12.01
CA GLU A 225 5.51 0.03 -13.10
C GLU A 225 6.20 -1.24 -12.68
N TYR A 226 5.62 -2.36 -13.05
CA TYR A 226 6.17 -3.69 -12.82
C TYR A 226 6.42 -4.39 -14.16
N PHE A 227 7.40 -5.27 -14.14
CA PHE A 227 7.58 -6.30 -15.15
C PHE A 227 7.41 -7.67 -14.47
N ARG A 228 7.05 -8.67 -15.27
CA ARG A 228 7.03 -10.08 -14.86
C ARG A 228 8.12 -10.80 -15.58
N LEU A 229 8.84 -11.69 -14.90
CA LEU A 229 9.79 -12.57 -15.57
C LEU A 229 9.06 -13.69 -16.30
N PRO A 230 9.65 -14.23 -17.40
CA PRO A 230 9.08 -15.36 -18.10
C PRO A 230 9.08 -16.61 -17.20
N PRO A 231 8.17 -17.58 -17.44
CA PRO A 231 8.00 -18.77 -16.58
C PRO A 231 9.29 -19.55 -16.32
N GLU A 232 10.20 -19.58 -17.28
CA GLU A 232 11.51 -20.27 -17.17
C GLU A 232 12.42 -19.66 -16.11
N LYS A 233 12.14 -18.42 -15.71
CA LYS A 233 12.86 -17.67 -14.67
C LYS A 233 12.10 -17.54 -13.35
N ASN A 234 11.01 -18.25 -13.15
CA ASN A 234 10.26 -18.22 -11.90
C ASN A 234 11.07 -18.71 -10.69
N ASN A 235 12.11 -19.52 -10.93
CA ASN A 235 13.00 -20.02 -9.88
C ASN A 235 14.33 -19.25 -9.80
N ILE A 236 14.41 -18.05 -10.39
CA ILE A 236 15.66 -17.25 -10.41
C ILE A 236 16.03 -16.77 -8.99
N VAL A 237 15.05 -16.61 -8.11
CA VAL A 237 15.22 -16.24 -6.70
C VAL A 237 14.40 -17.12 -5.78
N ASN A 238 14.94 -17.43 -4.60
CA ASN A 238 14.26 -18.20 -3.55
C ASN A 238 13.51 -17.28 -2.58
N HIS A 239 14.01 -16.08 -2.37
CA HIS A 239 13.49 -15.08 -1.44
C HIS A 239 13.10 -13.79 -2.17
N LEU A 240 12.52 -12.83 -1.44
CA LEU A 240 12.30 -11.49 -1.94
C LEU A 240 13.64 -10.74 -1.95
N ILE A 241 14.05 -10.20 -3.09
CA ILE A 241 15.33 -9.50 -3.25
C ILE A 241 15.09 -8.00 -3.36
N TYR A 242 15.64 -7.25 -2.42
CA TYR A 242 15.49 -5.81 -2.31
C TYR A 242 16.85 -5.12 -2.25
N PRO A 243 17.01 -3.92 -2.82
CA PRO A 243 18.20 -3.12 -2.58
C PRO A 243 18.23 -2.59 -1.13
N ILE A 244 19.42 -2.25 -0.63
CA ILE A 244 19.53 -1.39 0.54
C ILE A 244 18.92 -0.04 0.22
N PRO A 245 17.99 0.49 1.05
CA PRO A 245 17.30 1.74 0.76
C PRO A 245 18.26 2.93 0.78
N ASP A 246 18.03 3.85 -0.15
CA ASP A 246 18.61 5.19 -0.11
C ASP A 246 17.71 6.09 0.75
N PRO A 247 18.20 6.62 1.89
CA PRO A 247 17.38 7.46 2.77
C PRO A 247 16.99 8.80 2.13
N GLU A 248 17.70 9.23 1.07
CA GLU A 248 17.40 10.48 0.35
C GLU A 248 16.29 10.31 -0.70
N LEU A 249 15.94 9.05 -1.03
CA LEU A 249 14.90 8.76 -2.01
C LEU A 249 13.56 8.46 -1.32
N PRO A 250 12.45 9.00 -1.85
CA PRO A 250 11.13 8.81 -1.25
C PRO A 250 10.57 7.39 -1.44
N PHE A 251 11.14 6.61 -2.35
CA PHE A 251 10.68 5.26 -2.69
C PHE A 251 11.86 4.29 -2.75
N LEU A 252 11.57 3.01 -2.46
CA LEU A 252 12.53 1.91 -2.60
C LEU A 252 12.86 1.70 -4.08
N GLY A 253 14.12 1.33 -4.34
CA GLY A 253 14.57 0.93 -5.69
C GLY A 253 13.89 -0.35 -6.18
N VAL A 254 14.14 -0.67 -7.46
CA VAL A 254 13.62 -1.87 -8.13
C VAL A 254 14.05 -3.14 -7.37
N HIS A 255 13.12 -4.06 -7.17
CA HIS A 255 13.34 -5.31 -6.46
C HIS A 255 12.70 -6.50 -7.19
N LEU A 256 13.15 -7.71 -6.88
CA LEU A 256 12.57 -8.96 -7.38
C LEU A 256 11.63 -9.52 -6.30
N THR A 257 10.40 -9.78 -6.68
CA THR A 257 9.37 -10.26 -5.76
C THR A 257 8.77 -11.57 -6.27
N ARG A 258 8.95 -12.65 -5.51
CA ARG A 258 8.16 -13.86 -5.70
C ARG A 258 6.70 -13.56 -5.37
N MET A 259 5.81 -14.01 -6.23
CA MET A 259 4.37 -13.90 -6.04
C MET A 259 3.80 -15.24 -5.57
N ILE A 260 2.63 -15.21 -4.93
CA ILE A 260 2.00 -16.42 -4.38
C ILE A 260 1.56 -17.42 -5.47
N ASP A 261 1.44 -16.97 -6.73
CA ASP A 261 1.20 -17.79 -7.91
C ASP A 261 2.48 -18.47 -8.46
N GLY A 262 3.62 -18.25 -7.82
CA GLY A 262 4.93 -18.78 -8.21
C GLY A 262 5.68 -17.92 -9.24
N SER A 263 5.07 -16.86 -9.77
CA SER A 263 5.77 -15.96 -10.69
C SER A 263 6.74 -15.03 -9.95
N VAL A 264 7.64 -14.41 -10.70
CA VAL A 264 8.53 -13.37 -10.18
C VAL A 264 8.25 -12.06 -10.88
N THR A 265 7.97 -11.01 -10.10
CA THR A 265 7.82 -9.65 -10.59
C THR A 265 9.06 -8.81 -10.29
N VAL A 266 9.30 -7.82 -11.12
CA VAL A 266 10.42 -6.88 -11.05
C VAL A 266 9.85 -5.48 -10.97
N GLY A 267 10.20 -4.74 -9.95
CA GLY A 267 9.66 -3.39 -9.73
C GLY A 267 9.28 -3.14 -8.29
N PRO A 268 8.52 -2.05 -8.03
CA PRO A 268 8.16 -1.00 -8.97
C PRO A 268 9.22 0.13 -9.03
N ASN A 269 9.17 0.92 -10.10
CA ASN A 269 9.67 2.28 -10.09
C ASN A 269 8.62 3.24 -9.46
N ALA A 270 8.85 4.55 -9.53
CA ALA A 270 7.89 5.55 -9.05
C ALA A 270 7.89 6.77 -9.96
N VAL A 271 6.91 6.85 -10.84
CA VAL A 271 6.69 7.99 -11.75
C VAL A 271 5.37 8.69 -11.44
N LEU A 272 5.24 9.95 -11.81
CA LEU A 272 3.98 10.67 -11.70
C LEU A 272 2.89 9.97 -12.53
N GLY A 273 1.76 9.65 -11.91
CA GLY A 273 0.58 9.12 -12.58
C GLY A 273 -0.22 10.24 -13.25
N LEU A 274 -0.64 10.04 -14.50
CA LEU A 274 -1.48 10.99 -15.22
C LEU A 274 -2.99 10.74 -15.00
N GLY A 275 -3.30 9.96 -13.99
CA GLY A 275 -4.66 9.68 -13.52
C GLY A 275 -4.61 8.84 -12.26
N ARG A 276 -5.56 9.06 -11.34
CA ARG A 276 -5.60 8.39 -10.03
C ARG A 276 -5.89 6.88 -10.13
N GLU A 277 -6.59 6.47 -11.19
CA GLU A 277 -7.05 5.09 -11.38
C GLU A 277 -6.71 4.57 -12.79
N ASN A 278 -5.76 5.23 -13.46
CA ASN A 278 -5.33 4.90 -14.81
C ASN A 278 -4.14 3.94 -14.79
N TYR A 279 -4.41 2.65 -14.65
CA TYR A 279 -3.36 1.61 -14.56
C TYR A 279 -2.65 1.35 -15.91
N ARG A 280 -3.31 1.65 -17.04
CA ARG A 280 -2.69 1.50 -18.36
C ARG A 280 -1.61 2.56 -18.59
N LYS A 281 -0.47 2.16 -19.13
CA LYS A 281 0.64 3.08 -19.47
C LYS A 281 0.15 4.13 -20.48
N PHE A 282 0.61 5.37 -20.32
CA PHE A 282 0.23 6.55 -21.12
C PHE A 282 -1.26 6.93 -21.09
N SER A 283 -2.06 6.32 -20.25
CA SER A 283 -3.44 6.80 -20.07
C SER A 283 -3.47 8.09 -19.25
N VAL A 284 -4.27 9.04 -19.68
CA VAL A 284 -4.38 10.39 -19.06
C VAL A 284 -5.82 10.63 -18.65
N ASN A 285 -6.00 11.11 -17.42
CA ASN A 285 -7.26 11.70 -16.96
C ASN A 285 -7.05 13.21 -16.77
N TRP A 286 -7.51 14.01 -17.71
CA TRP A 286 -7.32 15.45 -17.71
C TRP A 286 -7.93 16.16 -16.49
N ARG A 287 -9.00 15.62 -15.92
CA ARG A 287 -9.58 16.13 -14.68
C ARG A 287 -8.65 15.95 -13.50
N ASP A 288 -8.01 14.79 -13.40
CA ASP A 288 -7.03 14.50 -12.35
C ASP A 288 -5.80 15.38 -12.52
N VAL A 289 -5.27 15.48 -13.76
CA VAL A 289 -4.12 16.33 -14.09
C VAL A 289 -4.40 17.80 -13.75
N ALA A 290 -5.52 18.36 -14.20
CA ALA A 290 -5.89 19.72 -13.91
C ALA A 290 -6.01 19.98 -12.39
N GLN A 291 -6.55 19.02 -11.65
CA GLN A 291 -6.75 19.16 -10.22
C GLN A 291 -5.40 19.21 -9.46
N TYR A 292 -4.47 18.31 -9.71
CA TYR A 292 -3.19 18.37 -9.00
C TYR A 292 -2.27 19.47 -9.54
N ALA A 293 -2.35 19.82 -10.83
CA ALA A 293 -1.61 20.95 -11.41
C ALA A 293 -2.06 22.30 -10.85
N SER A 294 -3.31 22.43 -10.40
CA SER A 294 -3.79 23.64 -9.71
C SER A 294 -3.37 23.72 -8.23
N PHE A 295 -2.76 22.66 -7.69
CA PHE A 295 -2.37 22.60 -6.28
C PHE A 295 -0.92 23.08 -6.07
N PRO A 296 -0.69 24.11 -5.24
CA PRO A 296 0.66 24.66 -5.06
C PRO A 296 1.69 23.63 -4.54
N GLY A 297 1.25 22.72 -3.66
CA GLY A 297 2.10 21.66 -3.11
C GLY A 297 2.68 20.75 -4.20
N PHE A 298 1.93 20.47 -5.26
CA PHE A 298 2.39 19.67 -6.40
C PHE A 298 3.68 20.25 -7.02
N TRP A 299 3.67 21.53 -7.35
CA TRP A 299 4.83 22.19 -7.99
C TRP A 299 6.05 22.21 -7.06
N LYS A 300 5.83 22.47 -5.77
CA LYS A 300 6.91 22.43 -4.78
C LYS A 300 7.54 21.04 -4.66
N THR A 301 6.70 20.00 -4.62
CA THR A 301 7.18 18.59 -4.60
C THR A 301 7.97 18.28 -5.87
N ILE A 302 7.50 18.70 -7.06
CA ILE A 302 8.22 18.49 -8.32
C ILE A 302 9.59 19.17 -8.27
N TRP A 303 9.66 20.44 -7.85
CA TRP A 303 10.93 21.18 -7.74
C TRP A 303 11.91 20.51 -6.77
N GLN A 304 11.45 20.04 -5.63
CA GLN A 304 12.28 19.37 -4.62
C GLN A 304 12.83 18.02 -5.10
N ASN A 305 12.16 17.37 -6.05
CA ASN A 305 12.50 16.01 -6.52
C ASN A 305 12.85 15.94 -8.02
N LEU A 306 13.25 17.05 -8.65
CA LEU A 306 13.53 17.10 -10.09
C LEU A 306 14.58 16.07 -10.54
N GLY A 307 15.66 15.90 -9.79
CA GLY A 307 16.75 15.00 -10.16
C GLY A 307 16.34 13.52 -10.14
N SER A 308 15.69 13.07 -9.07
CA SER A 308 15.19 11.69 -8.96
C SER A 308 14.02 11.43 -9.92
N GLY A 309 13.12 12.41 -10.07
CA GLY A 309 11.96 12.30 -10.96
C GLY A 309 12.35 12.16 -12.45
N THR A 310 13.37 12.87 -12.92
CA THR A 310 13.87 12.76 -14.31
C THR A 310 14.50 11.39 -14.57
N THR A 311 15.25 10.84 -13.62
CA THR A 311 15.85 9.51 -13.70
C THR A 311 14.77 8.42 -13.74
N GLU A 312 13.78 8.49 -12.86
CA GLU A 312 12.65 7.55 -12.85
C GLU A 312 11.80 7.63 -14.12
N MET A 313 11.58 8.82 -14.65
CA MET A 313 10.87 9.02 -15.93
C MET A 313 11.65 8.39 -17.10
N LYS A 314 12.98 8.59 -17.16
CA LYS A 314 13.82 7.96 -18.16
C LYS A 314 13.75 6.43 -18.08
N ASN A 315 13.83 5.88 -16.88
CA ASN A 315 13.73 4.43 -16.65
C ASN A 315 12.33 3.89 -17.01
N SER A 316 11.28 4.68 -16.80
CA SER A 316 9.94 4.32 -17.26
C SER A 316 9.81 4.28 -18.78
N LEU A 317 10.45 5.21 -19.49
CA LEU A 317 10.40 5.25 -20.96
C LEU A 317 11.27 4.18 -21.60
N PHE A 318 12.43 3.89 -21.02
CA PHE A 318 13.42 2.98 -21.58
C PHE A 318 13.67 1.78 -20.64
N LYS A 319 13.28 0.58 -21.09
CA LYS A 319 13.50 -0.66 -20.32
C LYS A 319 14.97 -0.92 -19.97
N SER A 320 15.92 -0.36 -20.75
CA SER A 320 17.37 -0.54 -20.50
C SER A 320 17.80 0.02 -19.15
N GLY A 321 17.36 1.23 -18.78
CA GLY A 321 17.68 1.80 -17.48
C GLY A 321 17.06 1.02 -16.32
N TYR A 322 15.89 0.45 -16.53
CA TYR A 322 15.23 -0.44 -15.57
C TYR A 322 16.03 -1.74 -15.40
N LEU A 323 16.49 -2.33 -16.49
CA LEU A 323 17.33 -3.54 -16.48
C LEU A 323 18.66 -3.30 -15.76
N GLU A 324 19.30 -2.15 -15.96
CA GLU A 324 20.55 -1.80 -15.28
C GLU A 324 20.38 -1.81 -13.75
N GLN A 325 19.26 -1.31 -13.22
CA GLN A 325 18.97 -1.37 -11.79
C GLN A 325 18.84 -2.82 -11.31
N CYS A 326 18.20 -3.69 -12.09
CA CYS A 326 18.09 -5.11 -11.75
C CYS A 326 19.45 -5.83 -11.78
N ARG A 327 20.28 -5.52 -12.77
CA ARG A 327 21.58 -6.15 -12.98
C ARG A 327 22.60 -5.82 -11.89
N LYS A 328 22.38 -4.79 -11.09
CA LYS A 328 23.21 -4.52 -9.90
C LYS A 328 23.31 -5.73 -8.98
N TYR A 329 22.24 -6.52 -8.86
CA TYR A 329 22.19 -7.69 -8.00
C TYR A 329 21.77 -8.98 -8.70
N CYS A 330 21.21 -8.90 -9.93
CA CYS A 330 20.86 -10.07 -10.75
C CYS A 330 21.38 -9.91 -12.19
N PRO A 331 22.69 -10.13 -12.44
CA PRO A 331 23.35 -9.81 -13.71
C PRO A 331 22.89 -10.67 -14.88
N SER A 332 22.28 -11.84 -14.63
CA SER A 332 21.80 -12.76 -15.66
C SER A 332 20.50 -12.33 -16.37
N LEU A 333 19.86 -11.25 -15.88
CA LEU A 333 18.65 -10.72 -16.52
C LEU A 333 18.97 -10.01 -17.83
N THR A 334 18.06 -10.15 -18.80
CA THR A 334 18.10 -9.52 -20.12
C THR A 334 16.87 -8.67 -20.38
N LEU A 335 16.86 -7.89 -21.47
CA LEU A 335 15.70 -7.08 -21.85
C LEU A 335 14.48 -7.94 -22.17
N ASP A 336 14.70 -9.12 -22.73
CA ASP A 336 13.63 -10.05 -23.11
C ASP A 336 12.95 -10.68 -21.90
N ASP A 337 13.63 -10.70 -20.75
CA ASP A 337 13.07 -11.20 -19.49
C ASP A 337 12.05 -10.21 -18.86
N LEU A 338 12.05 -8.96 -19.27
CA LEU A 338 11.15 -7.95 -18.72
C LEU A 338 9.84 -7.91 -19.51
N LEU A 339 8.91 -8.81 -19.17
CA LEU A 339 7.58 -8.85 -19.76
C LEU A 339 6.67 -7.80 -19.10
N PRO A 340 5.80 -7.12 -19.87
CA PRO A 340 4.86 -6.15 -19.30
C PRO A 340 3.98 -6.77 -18.21
N TYR A 341 3.76 -6.02 -17.13
CA TYR A 341 2.88 -6.43 -16.04
C TYR A 341 2.01 -5.26 -15.58
N GLU A 342 1.00 -5.53 -14.74
CA GLU A 342 0.10 -4.52 -14.20
C GLU A 342 0.84 -3.51 -13.33
N ALA A 343 0.53 -2.22 -13.50
CA ALA A 343 1.07 -1.18 -12.66
C ALA A 343 0.29 -1.05 -11.35
N GLY A 344 0.94 -0.55 -10.31
CA GLY A 344 0.27 -0.04 -9.10
C GLY A 344 0.19 1.48 -9.12
N ILE A 345 -0.80 2.07 -8.46
CA ILE A 345 -0.87 3.50 -8.25
C ILE A 345 -0.93 3.77 -6.75
N ARG A 346 0.05 4.51 -6.25
CA ARG A 346 0.13 4.91 -4.84
C ARG A 346 -0.60 6.23 -4.64
N ALA A 347 -1.49 6.27 -3.66
CA ALA A 347 -2.11 7.50 -3.20
C ALA A 347 -1.12 8.21 -2.24
N GLN A 348 -0.40 9.20 -2.72
CA GLN A 348 0.50 9.99 -1.90
C GLN A 348 -0.17 11.29 -1.50
N ALA A 349 -0.42 11.48 -0.21
CA ALA A 349 -0.86 12.77 0.28
C ALA A 349 0.32 13.76 0.28
N VAL A 350 0.10 14.90 -0.33
CA VAL A 350 1.06 16.01 -0.44
C VAL A 350 0.45 17.24 0.20
N MET A 351 1.18 17.90 1.09
CA MET A 351 0.74 19.12 1.76
C MET A 351 0.93 20.36 0.85
N ARG A 352 0.30 21.49 1.20
CA ARG A 352 0.43 22.74 0.43
C ARG A 352 1.86 23.30 0.37
N ASP A 353 2.69 22.97 1.35
CA ASP A 353 4.11 23.33 1.39
C ASP A 353 5.01 22.42 0.53
N GLY A 354 4.46 21.36 -0.05
CA GLY A 354 5.16 20.39 -0.89
C GLY A 354 5.69 19.19 -0.11
N SER A 355 5.54 19.14 1.21
CA SER A 355 5.96 17.99 2.02
C SER A 355 5.08 16.77 1.76
N LEU A 356 5.71 15.59 1.70
CA LEU A 356 5.03 14.31 1.58
C LEU A 356 4.55 13.85 2.95
N VAL A 357 3.30 13.41 3.04
CA VAL A 357 2.78 12.82 4.27
C VAL A 357 3.27 11.38 4.37
N HIS A 358 4.18 11.12 5.30
CA HIS A 358 4.82 9.82 5.48
C HIS A 358 4.08 8.91 6.48
N ASP A 359 3.11 9.43 7.23
CA ASP A 359 2.37 8.68 8.24
C ASP A 359 0.86 8.71 7.98
N PHE A 360 0.09 8.08 8.87
CA PHE A 360 -1.37 8.09 8.81
C PHE A 360 -1.90 9.51 9.00
N LEU A 361 -2.86 9.87 8.17
CA LEU A 361 -3.55 11.15 8.26
C LEU A 361 -5.06 10.91 8.35
N PHE A 362 -5.68 11.46 9.37
CA PHE A 362 -7.11 11.37 9.61
C PHE A 362 -7.73 12.76 9.68
N ALA A 363 -8.97 12.87 9.21
CA ALA A 363 -9.82 14.02 9.47
C ALA A 363 -11.11 13.51 10.12
N GLN A 364 -11.53 14.15 11.20
CA GLN A 364 -12.66 13.68 12.01
C GLN A 364 -13.62 14.81 12.31
N THR A 365 -14.91 14.49 12.32
CA THR A 365 -16.00 15.31 12.81
C THR A 365 -16.73 14.55 13.92
N ALA A 366 -17.86 15.05 14.39
CA ALA A 366 -18.64 14.36 15.42
C ALA A 366 -19.09 12.95 14.96
N ARG A 367 -19.35 12.74 13.67
CA ARG A 367 -19.91 11.49 13.13
C ARG A 367 -19.14 10.88 11.97
N MET A 368 -18.13 11.57 11.46
CA MET A 368 -17.36 11.09 10.32
C MET A 368 -15.89 10.95 10.67
N LEU A 369 -15.27 9.86 10.22
CA LEU A 369 -13.83 9.65 10.24
C LEU A 369 -13.32 9.36 8.82
N HIS A 370 -12.48 10.24 8.31
CA HIS A 370 -11.85 10.11 7.01
C HIS A 370 -10.41 9.63 7.15
N VAL A 371 -10.07 8.52 6.50
CA VAL A 371 -8.70 8.04 6.34
C VAL A 371 -8.10 8.75 5.13
N CYS A 372 -7.47 9.90 5.39
CA CYS A 372 -6.91 10.76 4.35
C CYS A 372 -5.61 10.23 3.76
N ASN A 373 -4.80 9.54 4.56
CA ASN A 373 -3.59 8.87 4.12
C ASN A 373 -3.37 7.58 4.92
N ALA A 374 -3.17 6.48 4.22
CA ALA A 374 -2.76 5.20 4.78
C ALA A 374 -1.59 4.65 3.94
N PRO A 375 -0.35 5.07 4.26
CA PRO A 375 0.81 4.73 3.45
C PRO A 375 1.23 3.27 3.64
N SER A 376 2.08 2.76 2.73
CA SER A 376 2.70 1.44 2.92
C SER A 376 3.37 1.35 4.31
N PRO A 377 3.10 0.27 5.04
CA PRO A 377 2.60 -1.04 4.63
C PRO A 377 1.10 -1.26 4.95
N ALA A 378 0.22 -0.36 4.54
CA ALA A 378 -1.20 -0.38 4.91
C ALA A 378 -1.91 -1.72 4.64
N ALA A 379 -1.54 -2.47 3.59
CA ALA A 379 -2.13 -3.78 3.33
C ALA A 379 -1.77 -4.79 4.43
N THR A 380 -0.48 -4.91 4.76
CA THR A 380 0.00 -5.74 5.88
C THR A 380 -0.63 -5.32 7.21
N SER A 381 -0.77 -4.02 7.43
CA SER A 381 -1.24 -3.42 8.69
C SER A 381 -2.76 -3.23 8.75
N ALA A 382 -3.52 -3.75 7.77
CA ALA A 382 -4.93 -3.40 7.61
C ALA A 382 -5.79 -3.73 8.85
N MET A 383 -5.57 -4.87 9.49
CA MET A 383 -6.34 -5.27 10.66
C MET A 383 -6.07 -4.36 11.87
N PRO A 384 -4.83 -4.11 12.30
CA PRO A 384 -4.58 -3.16 13.39
C PRO A 384 -4.93 -1.70 13.01
N ILE A 385 -4.91 -1.32 11.72
CA ILE A 385 -5.46 -0.03 11.25
C ILE A 385 -6.97 0.00 11.47
N GLY A 386 -7.69 -1.06 11.13
CA GLY A 386 -9.13 -1.18 11.38
C GLY A 386 -9.47 -1.07 12.86
N ALA A 387 -8.66 -1.69 13.74
CA ALA A 387 -8.80 -1.57 15.18
C ALA A 387 -8.58 -0.12 15.66
N MET A 388 -7.53 0.56 15.17
CA MET A 388 -7.25 1.96 15.48
C MET A 388 -8.37 2.90 15.00
N ILE A 389 -8.95 2.66 13.84
CA ILE A 389 -10.09 3.42 13.33
C ILE A 389 -11.31 3.23 14.25
N ALA A 390 -11.57 1.98 14.65
CA ALA A 390 -12.66 1.68 15.59
C ALA A 390 -12.44 2.35 16.95
N ASP A 391 -11.21 2.36 17.48
CA ASP A 391 -10.88 3.06 18.74
C ASP A 391 -11.24 4.55 18.64
N ARG A 392 -10.88 5.22 17.56
CA ARG A 392 -11.18 6.64 17.32
C ARG A 392 -12.69 6.93 17.25
N LEU A 393 -13.48 6.00 16.71
CA LEU A 393 -14.94 6.16 16.63
C LEU A 393 -15.63 6.01 18.00
N PHE A 394 -15.04 5.22 18.91
CA PHE A 394 -15.59 4.98 20.24
C PHE A 394 -15.05 5.92 21.32
N THR A 395 -13.96 6.62 21.02
CA THR A 395 -13.41 7.63 21.93
C THR A 395 -13.90 9.00 21.46
N PRO A 396 -14.66 9.74 22.27
CA PRO A 396 -15.05 11.11 21.93
C PRO A 396 -13.80 11.97 21.65
N ALA A 397 -13.87 12.84 20.64
CA ALA A 397 -12.81 13.79 20.31
C ALA A 397 -12.66 14.85 21.40
#